data_768a93d7c648d436067b3d58eb9cafab
#
_entry.id   768a93d7c648d436067b3d58eb9cafab
#
_cell.length_a   1.000
_cell.length_b   1.000
_cell.length_c   1.000
_cell.angle_alpha   90.00
_cell.angle_beta   90.00
_cell.angle_gamma   90.00
#
_symmetry.space_group_name_H-M   'P 1'
#
loop_
_entity.id
_entity.type
_entity.pdbx_description
1 polymer ?
#
loop_
_entity_poly.entity_id
_entity_poly.type
_entity_poly.pdbx_seq_one_letter_code
_entity_poly.pdbx_strand_id
1 'polypeptide(L)'
;MDFINLNQKISESREQKIRNNHFFGTENFRSWMLYFEPGDGTPMHFHQNPESFLVIQGKCSVKDINGGERIIAKDDIVFFPAKEYYQLTNTGTEPVILFGNRSEPFGVGITRAKGD
;
A
#
# COMPACT_ATOMS: atom_id res chain seq x y z
N MET A 1 2.56 18.58 -16.88
CA MET A 1 1.82 17.33 -17.10
C MET A 1 2.82 16.19 -17.07
N ASP A 2 2.58 15.19 -16.20
CA ASP A 2 3.55 14.13 -15.96
C ASP A 2 2.95 12.77 -16.27
N PHE A 3 3.76 11.86 -16.81
CA PHE A 3 3.30 10.53 -17.21
C PHE A 3 4.20 9.46 -16.63
N ILE A 4 3.60 8.37 -16.18
CA ILE A 4 4.30 7.17 -15.70
C ILE A 4 3.70 5.97 -16.40
N ASN A 5 4.55 5.03 -16.82
CA ASN A 5 4.09 3.72 -17.31
C ASN A 5 4.13 2.73 -16.15
N LEU A 6 2.99 2.13 -15.83
CA LEU A 6 2.88 1.22 -14.69
C LEU A 6 3.79 -0.02 -14.85
N ASN A 7 3.84 -0.61 -16.04
CA ASN A 7 4.67 -1.80 -16.26
C ASN A 7 6.16 -1.51 -16.07
N GLN A 8 6.61 -0.31 -16.44
CA GLN A 8 8.00 0.09 -16.19
C GLN A 8 8.26 0.23 -14.68
N LYS A 9 7.30 0.77 -13.94
CA LYS A 9 7.42 0.91 -12.48
C LYS A 9 7.41 -0.44 -11.78
N ILE A 10 6.62 -1.37 -12.25
CA ILE A 10 6.61 -2.75 -11.73
C ILE A 10 7.97 -3.42 -11.97
N SER A 11 8.53 -3.31 -13.17
CA SER A 11 9.85 -3.85 -13.48
C SER A 11 10.94 -3.23 -12.61
N GLU A 12 10.89 -1.91 -12.41
CA GLU A 12 11.82 -1.21 -11.53
C GLU A 12 11.77 -1.72 -10.09
N SER A 13 10.57 -1.85 -9.55
CA SER A 13 10.38 -2.37 -8.18
C SER A 13 10.88 -3.80 -8.04
N ARG A 14 10.61 -4.65 -9.04
CA ARG A 14 11.05 -6.04 -9.04
C ARG A 14 12.56 -6.15 -9.09
N GLU A 15 13.20 -5.44 -10.02
CA GLU A 15 14.64 -5.53 -10.28
C GLU A 15 15.47 -4.87 -9.19
N GLN A 16 15.03 -3.74 -8.67
CA GLN A 16 15.75 -2.94 -7.68
C GLN A 16 15.26 -3.18 -6.25
N LYS A 17 14.28 -4.06 -6.06
CA LYS A 17 13.68 -4.40 -4.76
C LYS A 17 13.11 -3.17 -4.04
N ILE A 18 12.40 -2.33 -4.79
CA ILE A 18 11.75 -1.15 -4.25
C ILE A 18 10.33 -1.52 -3.80
N ARG A 19 10.11 -1.55 -2.49
CA ARG A 19 8.81 -1.90 -1.91
C ARG A 19 7.79 -0.77 -2.02
N ASN A 20 8.24 0.47 -1.93
CA ASN A 20 7.40 1.67 -1.97
C ASN A 20 7.95 2.57 -3.08
N ASN A 21 7.27 2.55 -4.22
CA ASN A 21 7.70 3.27 -5.41
C ASN A 21 6.81 4.50 -5.61
N HIS A 22 7.37 5.68 -5.32
CA HIS A 22 6.64 6.94 -5.41
C HIS A 22 6.38 7.35 -6.85
N PHE A 23 5.16 7.81 -7.14
CA PHE A 23 4.76 8.25 -8.47
C PHE A 23 4.66 9.76 -8.53
N PHE A 24 3.65 10.34 -7.91
CA PHE A 24 3.37 11.77 -7.95
C PHE A 24 3.12 12.30 -6.55
N GLY A 25 3.47 13.57 -6.32
CA GLY A 25 3.21 14.21 -5.03
C GLY A 25 3.07 15.70 -5.14
N THR A 26 2.18 16.25 -4.32
CA THR A 26 2.00 17.68 -4.09
C THR A 26 1.90 17.91 -2.58
N GLU A 27 1.64 19.14 -2.16
CA GLU A 27 1.42 19.43 -0.73
C GLU A 27 0.23 18.68 -0.13
N ASN A 28 -0.76 18.32 -0.96
CA ASN A 28 -2.03 17.77 -0.50
C ASN A 28 -2.33 16.37 -1.02
N PHE A 29 -1.43 15.79 -1.79
CA PHE A 29 -1.73 14.55 -2.50
C PHE A 29 -0.45 13.79 -2.79
N ARG A 30 -0.53 12.46 -2.71
CA ARG A 30 0.50 11.57 -3.27
C ARG A 30 -0.11 10.30 -3.81
N SER A 31 0.58 9.73 -4.79
CA SER A 31 0.29 8.41 -5.31
C SER A 31 1.58 7.59 -5.38
N TRP A 32 1.45 6.29 -5.18
CA TRP A 32 2.60 5.38 -5.16
C TRP A 32 2.15 3.96 -5.45
N MET A 33 3.13 3.09 -5.58
CA MET A 33 2.92 1.66 -5.74
C MET A 33 3.62 0.92 -4.61
N LEU A 34 2.92 -0.02 -3.99
CA LEU A 34 3.52 -1.00 -3.08
C LEU A 34 3.80 -2.28 -3.87
N TYR A 35 4.98 -2.82 -3.65
CA TYR A 35 5.41 -4.09 -4.24
C TYR A 35 5.89 -4.99 -3.11
N PHE A 36 5.08 -5.99 -2.77
CA PHE A 36 5.38 -6.93 -1.66
C PHE A 36 5.67 -8.32 -2.20
N GLU A 37 6.86 -8.83 -1.92
CA GLU A 37 7.16 -10.23 -2.10
C GLU A 37 6.34 -11.09 -1.12
N PRO A 38 6.16 -12.41 -1.38
CA PRO A 38 5.50 -13.27 -0.41
C PRO A 38 6.07 -13.11 1.01
N GLY A 39 5.21 -12.90 1.99
CA GLY A 39 5.58 -12.67 3.37
C GLY A 39 5.80 -11.20 3.76
N ASP A 40 6.02 -10.32 2.78
CA ASP A 40 6.17 -8.89 3.06
C ASP A 40 4.84 -8.24 3.41
N GLY A 41 4.92 -7.10 4.05
CA GLY A 41 3.75 -6.32 4.41
C GLY A 41 4.09 -5.08 5.21
N THR A 42 3.10 -4.59 5.93
CA THR A 42 3.23 -3.43 6.82
C THR A 42 3.05 -3.86 8.27
N PRO A 43 3.53 -3.05 9.23
CA PRO A 43 3.09 -3.22 10.61
C PRO A 43 1.61 -2.85 10.74
N MET A 44 1.00 -3.17 11.88
CA MET A 44 -0.30 -2.62 12.24
C MET A 44 -0.10 -1.14 12.53
N HIS A 45 -0.76 -0.26 11.75
CA HIS A 45 -0.53 1.18 11.80
C HIS A 45 -1.73 1.95 11.29
N PHE A 46 -1.71 3.27 11.46
CA PHE A 46 -2.66 4.16 10.80
C PHE A 46 -1.95 5.38 10.21
N HIS A 47 -2.65 6.07 9.33
CA HIS A 47 -2.25 7.36 8.79
C HIS A 47 -3.20 8.45 9.26
N GLN A 48 -2.71 9.68 9.32
CA GLN A 48 -3.53 10.83 9.74
C GLN A 48 -4.60 11.18 8.71
N ASN A 49 -4.40 10.79 7.46
CA ASN A 49 -5.29 11.14 6.35
C ASN A 49 -5.83 9.90 5.66
N PRO A 50 -7.02 9.99 5.01
CA PRO A 50 -7.58 8.83 4.32
C PRO A 50 -6.77 8.42 3.11
N GLU A 51 -6.86 7.14 2.75
CA GLU A 51 -6.17 6.58 1.61
C GLU A 51 -6.98 5.47 0.96
N SER A 52 -6.65 5.16 -0.28
CA SER A 52 -7.22 4.02 -0.98
C SER A 52 -6.15 3.24 -1.72
N PHE A 53 -6.40 1.94 -1.91
CA PHE A 53 -5.56 1.07 -2.73
C PHE A 53 -6.41 0.30 -3.73
N LEU A 54 -5.87 0.19 -4.94
CA LEU A 54 -6.35 -0.74 -5.95
C LEU A 54 -5.36 -1.89 -6.05
N VAL A 55 -5.84 -3.13 -5.96
CA VAL A 55 -5.00 -4.31 -6.17
C VAL A 55 -4.78 -4.53 -7.67
N ILE A 56 -3.53 -4.42 -8.10
CA ILE A 56 -3.13 -4.65 -9.49
C ILE A 56 -2.83 -6.13 -9.72
N GLN A 57 -2.21 -6.79 -8.75
CA GLN A 57 -1.79 -8.19 -8.85
C GLN A 57 -1.71 -8.81 -7.47
N GLY A 58 -1.99 -10.13 -7.40
CA GLY A 58 -1.80 -10.94 -6.21
C GLY A 58 -2.95 -10.88 -5.24
N LYS A 59 -2.74 -11.46 -4.05
CA LYS A 59 -3.70 -11.50 -2.94
C LYS A 59 -3.06 -10.92 -1.71
N CYS A 60 -3.78 -10.06 -1.02
CA CYS A 60 -3.29 -9.35 0.16
C CYS A 60 -4.25 -9.53 1.32
N SER A 61 -3.71 -9.93 2.47
CA SER A 61 -4.46 -9.94 3.71
C SER A 61 -4.55 -8.53 4.27
N VAL A 62 -5.74 -8.11 4.66
CA VAL A 62 -6.00 -6.84 5.35
C VAL A 62 -6.55 -7.17 6.72
N LYS A 63 -5.80 -6.83 7.78
CA LYS A 63 -6.23 -7.03 9.17
C LYS A 63 -6.55 -5.71 9.82
N ASP A 64 -7.59 -5.70 10.66
CA ASP A 64 -7.89 -4.58 11.54
C ASP A 64 -7.24 -4.78 12.92
N ILE A 65 -7.34 -3.75 13.77
CA ILE A 65 -6.71 -3.76 15.10
C ILE A 65 -7.31 -4.82 16.03
N ASN A 66 -8.51 -5.29 15.75
CA ASN A 66 -9.22 -6.26 16.58
C ASN A 66 -9.05 -7.71 16.07
N GLY A 67 -8.21 -7.92 15.07
CA GLY A 67 -7.93 -9.24 14.54
C GLY A 67 -8.85 -9.69 13.40
N GLY A 68 -9.79 -8.85 12.97
CA GLY A 68 -10.57 -9.12 11.78
C GLY A 68 -9.67 -9.16 10.55
N GLU A 69 -9.95 -10.06 9.60
CA GLU A 69 -9.15 -10.23 8.40
C GLU A 69 -10.03 -10.34 7.18
N ARG A 70 -9.59 -9.72 6.10
CA ARG A 70 -10.20 -9.88 4.78
C ARG A 70 -9.10 -10.01 3.74
N ILE A 71 -9.26 -10.94 2.80
CA ILE A 71 -8.35 -11.08 1.66
C ILE A 71 -8.89 -10.26 0.51
N ILE A 72 -8.05 -9.40 -0.03
CA ILE A 72 -8.32 -8.64 -1.25
C ILE A 72 -7.45 -9.18 -2.38
N ALA A 73 -7.95 -9.11 -3.60
CA ALA A 73 -7.29 -9.65 -4.79
C ALA A 73 -7.41 -8.68 -5.96
N LYS A 74 -6.82 -9.06 -7.10
CA LYS A 74 -6.82 -8.23 -8.31
C LYS A 74 -8.19 -7.58 -8.56
N ASP A 75 -8.17 -6.28 -8.84
CA ASP A 75 -9.32 -5.42 -9.11
C ASP A 75 -10.15 -5.02 -7.89
N ASP A 76 -9.83 -5.52 -6.70
CA ASP A 76 -10.43 -5.01 -5.48
C ASP A 76 -9.86 -3.64 -5.12
N ILE A 77 -10.72 -2.80 -4.54
CA ILE A 77 -10.34 -1.49 -4.04
C ILE A 77 -10.68 -1.44 -2.55
N VAL A 78 -9.74 -1.00 -1.73
CA VAL A 78 -9.95 -0.80 -0.30
C VAL A 78 -9.75 0.67 0.05
N PHE A 79 -10.58 1.18 0.96
CA PHE A 79 -10.48 2.53 1.49
C PHE A 79 -10.25 2.48 3.00
N PHE A 80 -9.24 3.20 3.47
CA PHE A 80 -8.97 3.37 4.90
C PHE A 80 -9.28 4.80 5.30
N PRO A 81 -10.28 5.00 6.18
CA PRO A 81 -10.51 6.32 6.77
C PRO A 81 -9.28 6.79 7.55
N ALA A 82 -9.19 8.10 7.76
CA ALA A 82 -8.14 8.67 8.61
C ALA A 82 -8.13 7.99 9.99
N LYS A 83 -6.94 7.68 10.48
CA LYS A 83 -6.70 7.14 11.84
C LYS A 83 -7.26 5.73 12.09
N GLU A 84 -7.62 4.99 11.04
CA GLU A 84 -8.04 3.60 11.17
C GLU A 84 -6.83 2.68 11.08
N TYR A 85 -6.61 1.86 12.10
CA TYR A 85 -5.53 0.87 12.11
C TYR A 85 -5.76 -0.21 11.09
N TYR A 86 -4.70 -0.58 10.37
CA TYR A 86 -4.72 -1.73 9.47
C TYR A 86 -3.32 -2.31 9.31
N GLN A 87 -3.28 -3.55 8.82
CA GLN A 87 -2.04 -4.24 8.46
C GLN A 87 -2.24 -4.96 7.13
N LEU A 88 -1.34 -4.73 6.20
CA LEU A 88 -1.31 -5.44 4.92
C LEU A 88 -0.24 -6.53 4.97
N THR A 89 -0.55 -7.71 4.45
CA THR A 89 0.43 -8.80 4.36
C THR A 89 0.20 -9.59 3.06
N ASN A 90 1.28 -9.84 2.33
CA ASN A 90 1.25 -10.77 1.20
C ASN A 90 1.28 -12.19 1.73
N THR A 91 0.13 -12.86 1.72
CA THR A 91 -0.02 -14.24 2.17
C THR A 91 -0.05 -15.24 1.00
N GLY A 92 0.14 -14.76 -0.23
CA GLY A 92 0.14 -15.59 -1.43
C GLY A 92 1.53 -16.07 -1.83
N THR A 93 1.63 -16.57 -3.06
CA THR A 93 2.86 -17.14 -3.62
C THR A 93 3.48 -16.28 -4.73
N GLU A 94 2.81 -15.19 -5.10
CA GLU A 94 3.31 -14.23 -6.08
C GLU A 94 3.38 -12.84 -5.47
N PRO A 95 4.11 -11.89 -6.08
CA PRO A 95 4.14 -10.52 -5.59
C PRO A 95 2.75 -9.89 -5.54
N VAL A 96 2.50 -9.09 -4.51
CA VAL A 96 1.32 -8.23 -4.41
C VAL A 96 1.70 -6.85 -4.89
N ILE A 97 0.91 -6.30 -5.80
CA ILE A 97 1.11 -4.96 -6.33
C ILE A 97 -0.15 -4.15 -6.06
N LEU A 98 0.03 -3.04 -5.33
CA LEU A 98 -1.05 -2.14 -4.95
C LEU A 98 -0.75 -0.74 -5.47
N PHE A 99 -1.76 -0.09 -6.06
CA PHE A 99 -1.67 1.33 -6.40
C PHE A 99 -2.40 2.13 -5.34
N GLY A 100 -1.69 3.05 -4.69
CA GLY A 100 -2.22 3.81 -3.56
C GLY A 100 -2.30 5.31 -3.81
N ASN A 101 -3.27 5.93 -3.15
CA ASN A 101 -3.45 7.38 -3.11
C ASN A 101 -3.75 7.82 -1.69
N ARG A 102 -3.18 8.95 -1.27
CA ARG A 102 -3.43 9.54 0.05
C ARG A 102 -3.41 11.05 -0.04
N SER A 103 -4.25 11.71 0.76
CA SER A 103 -4.37 13.16 0.76
C SER A 103 -3.34 13.83 1.68
N GLU A 104 -2.05 13.50 1.49
CA GLU A 104 -0.94 14.11 2.23
C GLU A 104 0.32 14.11 1.36
N PRO A 105 1.33 14.96 1.66
CA PRO A 105 2.59 14.95 0.92
C PRO A 105 3.42 13.71 1.24
N PHE A 106 4.46 13.46 0.43
CA PHE A 106 5.46 12.46 0.74
C PHE A 106 6.19 12.79 2.05
N GLY A 107 6.64 11.75 2.75
CA GLY A 107 7.47 11.91 3.93
C GLY A 107 6.70 12.04 5.24
N VAL A 108 5.37 12.06 5.20
CA VAL A 108 4.56 11.98 6.42
C VAL A 108 4.62 10.56 6.96
N GLY A 109 4.98 10.44 8.25
CA GLY A 109 5.16 9.14 8.88
C GLY A 109 3.84 8.45 9.24
N ILE A 110 3.98 7.23 9.73
CA ILE A 110 2.88 6.41 10.22
C ILE A 110 2.87 6.38 11.74
N THR A 111 1.71 6.03 12.31
CA THR A 111 1.59 5.72 13.74
C THR A 111 1.40 4.21 13.88
N ARG A 112 2.36 3.54 14.50
CA ARG A 112 2.30 2.08 14.70
C ARG A 112 1.47 1.74 15.92
N ALA A 113 0.81 0.59 15.87
CA ALA A 113 0.14 0.04 17.03
C ALA A 113 1.19 -0.31 18.10
N LYS A 114 0.78 -0.27 19.37
CA LYS A 114 1.65 -0.65 20.47
C LYS A 114 2.07 -2.11 20.33
N GLY A 115 3.37 -2.35 20.36
CA GLY A 115 3.94 -3.69 20.22
C GLY A 115 4.33 -4.09 18.79
N ASP A 116 4.09 -3.23 17.81
CA ASP A 116 4.44 -3.51 16.42
C ASP A 116 5.80 -2.89 16.03
#